data_0ec834cbad62bd0e68549d5f3b289353
#
_entry.id   0ec834cbad62bd0e68549d5f3b289353
#
_cell.length_a   1.000
_cell.length_b   1.000
_cell.length_c   1.000
_cell.angle_alpha   90.00
_cell.angle_beta   90.00
_cell.angle_gamma   90.00
#
_symmetry.space_group_name_H-M   'P 1'
#
loop_
_entity.id
_entity.type
_entity.pdbx_description
1 polymer ?
#
loop_
_entity_poly.entity_id
_entity_poly.type
_entity_poly.pdbx_seq_one_letter_code
_entity_poly.pdbx_strand_id
1 'polypeptide(L)'
;MAVPPRCSALWVTAVCVNMSSVKEAAAGNRMKRFFSPPLYTQRQQFVIEFVEKSRPRTVLDLGCSECSLLRKLRFHRHSVELLAGVDIDCTAIRQNMYALAPLMIEYLQPSSRPLTIKLYEGSITETEPCTKGFDLITCIEVMEHLQLWEVEKFSEVLFEHMEPGAVIISMPNAEFNPLLPGLTGFRHKDHKFEWTRAQFQAWADGVCRKYGYSVEFTGVGEAPGETRDVGFCSQIGVFRRGGVLNAQRNNTEQEPTVYKLLYRVVYPSLSDNNIFQRTLVSEVIYKAEQLKKEWLEGQEREPCDFTSYELLLPSETGMQAREVYMQGSCVCVPLSRVWADSTVQALCSNIQQLRDILLVDLRVQLDAYRDIIMLPVVYEEDENEEEMDEGEKAECVSSSVTDNVEDWESEL
;
A
#
# COMPACT_ATOMS: atom_id res chain seq x y z
N MET A 1 -19.59 14.99 -24.82
CA MET A 1 -18.29 14.37 -24.53
C MET A 1 -17.57 15.29 -23.57
N ALA A 2 -17.70 15.02 -22.28
CA ALA A 2 -17.06 15.80 -21.22
C ALA A 2 -16.10 14.86 -20.49
N VAL A 3 -14.83 15.27 -20.42
CA VAL A 3 -13.73 14.58 -19.75
C VAL A 3 -13.90 14.80 -18.24
N PRO A 4 -13.81 13.77 -17.38
CA PRO A 4 -13.85 13.96 -15.94
C PRO A 4 -12.55 14.59 -15.44
N PRO A 5 -12.57 15.38 -14.35
CA PRO A 5 -11.40 16.06 -13.82
C PRO A 5 -10.41 15.07 -13.20
N ARG A 6 -9.16 15.24 -13.56
CA ARG A 6 -8.00 14.56 -12.97
C ARG A 6 -7.84 15.02 -11.51
N CYS A 7 -8.18 14.17 -10.55
CA CYS A 7 -7.77 14.35 -9.16
C CYS A 7 -6.27 14.06 -9.04
N SER A 8 -5.54 15.09 -8.95
CA SER A 8 -4.29 15.46 -8.26
C SER A 8 -3.40 14.31 -7.75
N ALA A 9 -2.45 13.92 -8.61
CA ALA A 9 -1.23 13.17 -8.29
C ALA A 9 -0.16 14.03 -7.56
N LEU A 10 -0.51 15.19 -7.00
CA LEU A 10 0.46 16.18 -6.49
C LEU A 10 0.86 16.00 -5.02
N TRP A 11 0.17 15.12 -4.25
CA TRP A 11 0.47 14.95 -2.82
C TRP A 11 1.42 13.79 -2.49
N VAL A 12 1.60 12.84 -3.38
CA VAL A 12 2.52 11.71 -3.16
C VAL A 12 3.98 12.10 -3.36
N THR A 13 4.24 13.11 -4.22
CA THR A 13 5.61 13.57 -4.52
C THR A 13 6.23 14.43 -3.39
N ALA A 14 5.40 15.05 -2.54
CA ALA A 14 5.91 15.96 -1.50
C ALA A 14 6.44 15.28 -0.24
N VAL A 15 6.03 14.04 0.03
CA VAL A 15 6.50 13.29 1.22
C VAL A 15 7.83 12.56 0.97
N CYS A 16 8.16 12.24 -0.28
CA CYS A 16 9.43 11.59 -0.62
C CYS A 16 10.62 12.55 -0.79
N VAL A 17 10.40 13.87 -0.90
CA VAL A 17 11.48 14.83 -1.20
C VAL A 17 12.19 15.36 0.05
N ASN A 18 11.65 15.19 1.25
CA ASN A 18 12.18 15.82 2.46
C ASN A 18 13.07 14.95 3.36
N MET A 19 13.49 13.76 2.91
CA MET A 19 14.46 12.93 3.64
C MET A 19 15.89 12.93 3.06
N SER A 20 16.19 13.75 2.04
CA SER A 20 17.52 13.79 1.41
C SER A 20 18.39 15.01 1.75
N SER A 21 18.00 15.89 2.69
CA SER A 21 18.76 17.15 2.92
C SER A 21 19.50 17.25 4.25
N VAL A 22 19.77 16.15 4.95
CA VAL A 22 20.65 16.19 6.14
C VAL A 22 21.70 15.09 6.02
N LYS A 23 22.74 15.33 5.26
CA LYS A 23 24.11 14.77 5.42
C LYS A 23 25.04 15.27 4.28
N GLU A 24 25.24 16.57 4.19
CA GLU A 24 26.40 17.13 3.49
C GLU A 24 27.33 17.75 4.52
N ALA A 25 28.26 16.96 5.06
CA ALA A 25 29.55 17.40 5.61
C ALA A 25 30.37 16.18 6.02
N ALA A 26 30.92 15.44 5.06
CA ALA A 26 32.16 14.69 5.24
C ALA A 26 32.75 14.46 3.83
N ALA A 27 33.71 15.31 3.47
CA ALA A 27 34.53 15.12 2.26
C ALA A 27 35.45 13.92 2.48
N GLY A 28 35.05 12.75 2.02
CA GLY A 28 35.85 11.56 1.86
C GLY A 28 35.34 10.84 0.62
N ASN A 29 36.21 10.75 -0.36
CA ASN A 29 36.19 10.06 -1.63
C ASN A 29 34.97 9.15 -1.87
N ARG A 30 33.83 9.73 -2.31
CA ARG A 30 32.63 8.99 -2.66
C ARG A 30 32.93 8.25 -3.99
N MET A 31 33.28 6.97 -3.93
CA MET A 31 33.28 6.11 -5.12
C MET A 31 31.96 6.33 -5.86
N LYS A 32 32.02 6.73 -7.13
CA LYS A 32 30.80 6.81 -7.97
C LYS A 32 30.18 5.42 -7.98
N ARG A 33 28.93 5.31 -7.50
CA ARG A 33 28.17 4.07 -7.60
C ARG A 33 28.12 3.65 -9.07
N PHE A 34 28.42 2.39 -9.35
CA PHE A 34 28.46 1.84 -10.72
C PHE A 34 27.09 1.93 -11.38
N PHE A 35 26.02 1.73 -10.64
CA PHE A 35 24.64 1.89 -11.09
C PHE A 35 23.91 3.02 -10.33
N SER A 36 23.14 3.83 -11.10
CA SER A 36 22.29 4.87 -10.53
C SER A 36 20.93 4.85 -11.26
N PRO A 37 19.84 4.49 -10.56
CA PRO A 37 19.77 4.02 -9.16
C PRO A 37 20.45 2.66 -8.95
N PRO A 38 20.69 2.24 -7.68
CA PRO A 38 21.27 0.94 -7.35
C PRO A 38 20.46 -0.23 -7.94
N LEU A 39 21.09 -1.37 -8.22
CA LEU A 39 20.47 -2.53 -8.87
C LEU A 39 19.22 -3.03 -8.12
N TYR A 40 19.25 -3.13 -6.79
CA TYR A 40 18.09 -3.56 -6.02
C TYR A 40 16.89 -2.63 -6.22
N THR A 41 17.13 -1.31 -6.35
CA THR A 41 16.08 -0.35 -6.65
C THR A 41 15.52 -0.56 -8.04
N GLN A 42 16.38 -0.84 -9.05
CA GLN A 42 15.94 -1.10 -10.42
C GLN A 42 15.11 -2.39 -10.51
N ARG A 43 15.53 -3.48 -9.81
CA ARG A 43 14.76 -4.74 -9.74
C ARG A 43 13.38 -4.54 -9.11
N GLN A 44 13.32 -3.83 -7.99
CA GLN A 44 12.06 -3.53 -7.31
C GLN A 44 11.16 -2.65 -8.19
N GLN A 45 11.74 -1.65 -8.87
CA GLN A 45 10.99 -0.78 -9.78
C GLN A 45 10.39 -1.59 -10.95
N PHE A 46 11.15 -2.53 -11.51
CA PHE A 46 10.66 -3.44 -12.55
C PHE A 46 9.43 -4.23 -12.09
N VAL A 47 9.45 -4.79 -10.87
CA VAL A 47 8.30 -5.51 -10.31
C VAL A 47 7.11 -4.57 -10.09
N ILE A 48 7.35 -3.37 -9.59
CA ILE A 48 6.30 -2.36 -9.35
C ILE A 48 5.60 -1.99 -10.67
N GLU A 49 6.36 -1.70 -11.73
CA GLU A 49 5.82 -1.39 -13.06
C GLU A 49 5.02 -2.56 -13.64
N PHE A 50 5.50 -3.80 -13.40
CA PHE A 50 4.76 -4.99 -13.79
C PHE A 50 3.42 -5.10 -13.05
N VAL A 51 3.38 -4.85 -11.73
CA VAL A 51 2.17 -4.87 -10.91
C VAL A 51 1.19 -3.77 -11.36
N GLU A 52 1.67 -2.57 -11.65
CA GLU A 52 0.84 -1.46 -12.16
C GLU A 52 0.18 -1.82 -13.50
N LYS A 53 0.93 -2.46 -14.39
CA LYS A 53 0.47 -2.84 -15.73
C LYS A 53 -0.47 -4.04 -15.70
N SER A 54 -0.10 -5.10 -14.99
CA SER A 54 -0.84 -6.38 -14.98
C SER A 54 -1.97 -6.43 -13.95
N ARG A 55 -1.91 -5.57 -12.92
CA ARG A 55 -2.92 -5.43 -11.85
C ARG A 55 -3.29 -6.75 -11.16
N PRO A 56 -2.33 -7.52 -10.64
CA PRO A 56 -2.61 -8.75 -9.93
C PRO A 56 -3.38 -8.46 -8.64
N ARG A 57 -4.26 -9.37 -8.24
CA ARG A 57 -4.97 -9.29 -6.96
C ARG A 57 -4.17 -9.92 -5.83
N THR A 58 -3.36 -10.92 -6.15
CA THR A 58 -2.57 -11.67 -5.19
C THR A 58 -1.11 -11.71 -5.63
N VAL A 59 -0.20 -11.32 -4.73
CA VAL A 59 1.25 -11.30 -4.98
C VAL A 59 1.96 -12.04 -3.85
N LEU A 60 2.85 -12.95 -4.20
CA LEU A 60 3.72 -13.68 -3.27
C LEU A 60 5.18 -13.37 -3.61
N ASP A 61 5.95 -12.96 -2.62
CA ASP A 61 7.40 -12.71 -2.72
C ASP A 61 8.17 -13.85 -2.05
N LEU A 62 8.88 -14.65 -2.84
CA LEU A 62 9.71 -15.74 -2.38
C LEU A 62 11.13 -15.23 -2.13
N GLY A 63 11.65 -15.42 -0.91
CA GLY A 63 12.88 -14.80 -0.45
C GLY A 63 12.67 -13.33 -0.10
N CYS A 64 11.60 -13.03 0.67
CA CYS A 64 11.21 -11.65 0.97
C CYS A 64 12.17 -10.92 1.92
N SER A 65 13.07 -11.63 2.62
CA SER A 65 14.09 -11.11 3.52
C SER A 65 13.58 -9.98 4.42
N GLU A 66 14.08 -8.75 4.29
CA GLU A 66 13.68 -7.56 5.03
C GLU A 66 12.33 -6.97 4.57
N CYS A 67 11.58 -7.66 3.73
CA CYS A 67 10.27 -7.24 3.20
C CYS A 67 10.31 -5.92 2.40
N SER A 68 11.47 -5.54 1.85
CA SER A 68 11.66 -4.24 1.19
C SER A 68 10.77 -4.06 -0.05
N LEU A 69 10.58 -5.12 -0.86
CA LEU A 69 9.66 -5.13 -1.99
C LEU A 69 8.21 -5.02 -1.53
N LEU A 70 7.81 -5.81 -0.52
CA LEU A 70 6.44 -5.78 0.03
C LEU A 70 6.09 -4.42 0.62
N ARG A 71 7.05 -3.73 1.27
CA ARG A 71 6.86 -2.35 1.77
C ARG A 71 6.51 -1.36 0.67
N LYS A 72 7.01 -1.55 -0.54
CA LYS A 72 6.66 -0.71 -1.70
C LYS A 72 5.32 -1.15 -2.30
N LEU A 73 5.13 -2.45 -2.49
CA LEU A 73 3.90 -2.99 -3.11
C LEU A 73 2.63 -2.70 -2.30
N ARG A 74 2.71 -2.53 -0.98
CA ARG A 74 1.55 -2.20 -0.15
C ARG A 74 0.83 -0.91 -0.56
N PHE A 75 1.50 0.00 -1.28
CA PHE A 75 0.89 1.24 -1.77
C PHE A 75 0.10 1.06 -3.07
N HIS A 76 0.22 -0.10 -3.74
CA HIS A 76 -0.50 -0.42 -4.99
C HIS A 76 -1.85 -1.12 -4.74
N ARG A 77 -2.59 -0.66 -3.72
CA ARG A 77 -3.87 -1.25 -3.26
C ARG A 77 -5.04 -1.10 -4.23
N HIS A 78 -4.88 -0.38 -5.32
CA HIS A 78 -5.91 -0.28 -6.36
C HIS A 78 -6.14 -1.62 -7.10
N SER A 79 -5.24 -2.58 -7.01
CA SER A 79 -5.38 -3.93 -7.57
C SER A 79 -5.09 -5.03 -6.57
N VAL A 80 -4.08 -4.86 -5.72
CA VAL A 80 -3.60 -5.92 -4.81
C VAL A 80 -4.46 -6.00 -3.56
N GLU A 81 -4.97 -7.21 -3.27
CA GLU A 81 -5.80 -7.55 -2.11
C GLU A 81 -5.07 -8.47 -1.12
N LEU A 82 -4.10 -9.24 -1.61
CA LEU A 82 -3.25 -10.09 -0.79
C LEU A 82 -1.79 -9.92 -1.20
N LEU A 83 -0.95 -9.52 -0.25
CA LEU A 83 0.50 -9.62 -0.32
C LEU A 83 0.95 -10.73 0.62
N ALA A 84 1.82 -11.61 0.15
CA ALA A 84 2.44 -12.61 1.00
C ALA A 84 3.95 -12.60 0.78
N GLY A 85 4.71 -12.89 1.84
CA GLY A 85 6.15 -13.07 1.78
C GLY A 85 6.54 -14.37 2.45
N VAL A 86 7.52 -15.05 1.89
CA VAL A 86 8.11 -16.28 2.43
C VAL A 86 9.61 -16.12 2.46
N ASP A 87 10.21 -16.44 3.61
CA ASP A 87 11.66 -16.51 3.75
C ASP A 87 12.03 -17.58 4.78
N ILE A 88 13.20 -18.17 4.62
CA ILE A 88 13.77 -19.10 5.59
C ILE A 88 14.36 -18.37 6.80
N ASP A 89 14.79 -17.10 6.62
CA ASP A 89 15.31 -16.26 7.70
C ASP A 89 14.17 -15.56 8.44
N CYS A 90 13.64 -16.24 9.46
CA CYS A 90 12.61 -15.66 10.31
C CYS A 90 13.10 -14.44 11.11
N THR A 91 14.41 -14.24 11.26
CA THR A 91 14.98 -13.11 12.01
C THR A 91 14.82 -11.84 11.19
N ALA A 92 15.18 -11.87 9.91
CA ALA A 92 15.00 -10.75 8.99
C ALA A 92 13.52 -10.34 8.92
N ILE A 93 12.60 -11.32 8.78
CA ILE A 93 11.15 -11.04 8.78
C ILE A 93 10.72 -10.34 10.07
N ARG A 94 11.08 -10.89 11.25
CA ARG A 94 10.64 -10.36 12.55
C ARG A 94 11.12 -8.94 12.83
N GLN A 95 12.32 -8.61 12.38
CA GLN A 95 12.89 -7.26 12.53
C GLN A 95 12.12 -6.23 11.67
N ASN A 96 11.57 -6.65 10.53
CA ASN A 96 10.99 -5.75 9.53
C ASN A 96 9.46 -5.82 9.39
N MET A 97 8.78 -6.83 9.94
CA MET A 97 7.35 -7.07 9.73
C MET A 97 6.45 -5.90 10.17
N TYR A 98 6.81 -5.20 11.23
CA TYR A 98 6.00 -4.07 11.72
C TYR A 98 6.05 -2.84 10.82
N ALA A 99 7.05 -2.73 9.95
CA ALA A 99 7.09 -1.70 8.91
C ALA A 99 5.99 -1.88 7.84
N LEU A 100 5.32 -3.04 7.85
CA LEU A 100 4.15 -3.35 7.02
C LEU A 100 2.81 -3.06 7.73
N ALA A 101 2.81 -2.49 8.92
CA ALA A 101 1.57 -2.07 9.58
C ALA A 101 0.90 -0.90 8.84
N PRO A 102 -0.43 -0.78 8.90
CA PRO A 102 -1.13 0.37 8.37
C PRO A 102 -0.66 1.67 9.01
N LEU A 103 -0.51 2.71 8.22
CA LEU A 103 -0.21 4.06 8.70
C LEU A 103 -1.47 4.71 9.29
N MET A 104 -1.32 5.71 10.16
CA MET A 104 -2.45 6.41 10.76
C MET A 104 -3.40 6.98 9.69
N ILE A 105 -2.86 7.52 8.59
CA ILE A 105 -3.68 8.06 7.50
C ILE A 105 -4.59 6.99 6.86
N GLU A 106 -4.20 5.72 6.89
CA GLU A 106 -4.98 4.63 6.31
C GLU A 106 -6.19 4.24 7.15
N TYR A 107 -6.18 4.60 8.45
CA TYR A 107 -7.35 4.50 9.33
C TYR A 107 -8.29 5.69 9.17
N LEU A 108 -7.76 6.86 8.83
CA LEU A 108 -8.55 8.07 8.60
C LEU A 108 -9.18 8.07 7.20
N GLN A 109 -8.45 7.56 6.20
CA GLN A 109 -8.86 7.47 4.81
C GLN A 109 -8.74 6.02 4.31
N PRO A 110 -9.64 5.13 4.74
CA PRO A 110 -9.59 3.71 4.36
C PRO A 110 -9.81 3.54 2.86
N SER A 111 -9.11 2.58 2.27
CA SER A 111 -9.26 2.23 0.86
C SER A 111 -10.62 1.57 0.59
N SER A 112 -11.13 1.69 -0.63
CA SER A 112 -12.32 0.94 -1.07
C SER A 112 -12.07 -0.58 -1.16
N ARG A 113 -10.81 -1.02 -1.34
CA ARG A 113 -10.43 -2.43 -1.43
C ARG A 113 -9.67 -2.90 -0.20
N PRO A 114 -9.93 -4.12 0.28
CA PRO A 114 -9.17 -4.70 1.37
C PRO A 114 -7.75 -5.05 0.91
N LEU A 115 -6.77 -4.93 1.83
CA LEU A 115 -5.44 -5.49 1.66
C LEU A 115 -5.11 -6.32 2.89
N THR A 116 -4.70 -7.55 2.66
CA THR A 116 -4.14 -8.42 3.71
C THR A 116 -2.67 -8.67 3.40
N ILE A 117 -1.79 -8.54 4.40
CA ILE A 117 -0.38 -8.93 4.29
C ILE A 117 -0.13 -10.11 5.23
N LYS A 118 0.57 -11.15 4.70
CA LYS A 118 0.95 -12.34 5.45
C LYS A 118 2.43 -12.64 5.23
N LEU A 119 3.16 -12.91 6.30
CA LEU A 119 4.57 -13.31 6.23
C LEU A 119 4.76 -14.67 6.87
N TYR A 120 5.51 -15.51 6.19
CA TYR A 120 5.73 -16.89 6.58
C TYR A 120 7.23 -17.20 6.68
N GLU A 121 7.59 -17.96 7.71
CA GLU A 121 8.86 -18.69 7.79
C GLU A 121 8.68 -20.02 7.04
N GLY A 122 9.48 -20.28 6.02
CA GLY A 122 9.39 -21.50 5.22
C GLY A 122 10.42 -21.55 4.10
N SER A 123 10.66 -22.75 3.57
CA SER A 123 11.58 -22.97 2.46
C SER A 123 10.82 -22.92 1.13
N ILE A 124 11.38 -22.21 0.15
CA ILE A 124 10.83 -22.15 -1.21
C ILE A 124 10.89 -23.48 -1.98
N THR A 125 11.57 -24.48 -1.41
CA THR A 125 11.66 -25.85 -1.94
C THR A 125 10.65 -26.81 -1.31
N GLU A 126 9.78 -26.31 -0.39
CA GLU A 126 8.75 -27.08 0.27
C GLU A 126 7.36 -26.70 -0.26
N THR A 127 6.48 -27.69 -0.41
CA THR A 127 5.10 -27.46 -0.84
C THR A 127 4.24 -26.97 0.33
N GLU A 128 3.47 -25.90 0.11
CA GLU A 128 2.59 -25.33 1.12
C GLU A 128 1.27 -24.93 0.49
N PRO A 129 0.12 -25.44 0.94
CA PRO A 129 -1.18 -25.17 0.32
C PRO A 129 -1.54 -23.69 0.22
N CYS A 130 -1.12 -22.87 1.17
CA CYS A 130 -1.45 -21.45 1.18
C CYS A 130 -0.73 -20.62 0.09
N THR A 131 0.26 -21.19 -0.59
CA THR A 131 1.02 -20.54 -1.68
C THR A 131 0.43 -20.80 -3.08
N LYS A 132 -0.60 -21.63 -3.20
CA LYS A 132 -1.18 -22.05 -4.46
C LYS A 132 -2.03 -20.96 -5.13
N GLY A 133 -1.90 -20.81 -6.45
CA GLY A 133 -2.79 -20.00 -7.28
C GLY A 133 -2.68 -18.51 -7.11
N PHE A 134 -1.50 -17.96 -6.81
CA PHE A 134 -1.24 -16.54 -6.85
C PHE A 134 -1.25 -16.01 -8.28
N ASP A 135 -1.74 -14.77 -8.47
CA ASP A 135 -1.70 -14.13 -9.78
C ASP A 135 -0.27 -13.81 -10.20
N LEU A 136 0.58 -13.41 -9.22
CA LEU A 136 1.98 -13.11 -9.42
C LEU A 136 2.82 -13.68 -8.28
N ILE A 137 3.91 -14.35 -8.63
CA ILE A 137 4.99 -14.71 -7.70
C ILE A 137 6.26 -13.99 -8.13
N THR A 138 7.00 -13.42 -7.18
CA THR A 138 8.31 -12.82 -7.38
C THR A 138 9.39 -13.66 -6.67
N CYS A 139 10.55 -13.81 -7.30
CA CYS A 139 11.73 -14.48 -6.74
C CYS A 139 12.96 -13.69 -7.22
N ILE A 140 13.36 -12.70 -6.41
CA ILE A 140 14.30 -11.66 -6.84
C ILE A 140 15.65 -11.88 -6.14
N GLU A 141 16.67 -12.33 -6.90
CA GLU A 141 18.02 -12.65 -6.41
C GLU A 141 17.98 -13.67 -5.25
N VAL A 142 17.34 -14.82 -5.50
CA VAL A 142 17.16 -15.87 -4.48
C VAL A 142 17.65 -17.22 -4.97
N MET A 143 17.43 -17.55 -6.25
CA MET A 143 17.71 -18.89 -6.77
C MET A 143 19.19 -19.25 -6.70
N GLU A 144 20.10 -18.29 -6.83
CA GLU A 144 21.54 -18.43 -6.73
C GLU A 144 22.04 -18.84 -5.33
N HIS A 145 21.21 -18.69 -4.30
CA HIS A 145 21.49 -19.14 -2.94
C HIS A 145 21.16 -20.62 -2.72
N LEU A 146 20.36 -21.23 -3.61
CA LEU A 146 20.07 -22.65 -3.58
C LEU A 146 21.27 -23.48 -4.02
N GLN A 147 21.37 -24.72 -3.53
CA GLN A 147 22.26 -25.70 -4.16
C GLN A 147 21.74 -26.06 -5.55
N LEU A 148 22.61 -26.34 -6.51
CA LEU A 148 22.17 -26.68 -7.88
C LEU A 148 21.19 -27.85 -7.95
N TRP A 149 21.30 -28.81 -7.02
CA TRP A 149 20.36 -29.95 -6.95
C TRP A 149 18.99 -29.56 -6.38
N GLU A 150 18.88 -28.42 -5.68
CA GLU A 150 17.60 -27.91 -5.16
C GLU A 150 16.82 -27.12 -6.21
N VAL A 151 17.48 -26.65 -7.28
CA VAL A 151 16.83 -25.85 -8.33
C VAL A 151 15.72 -26.65 -9.06
N GLU A 152 15.89 -27.95 -9.22
CA GLU A 152 14.84 -28.79 -9.81
C GLU A 152 13.62 -28.86 -8.88
N LYS A 153 13.85 -29.08 -7.58
CA LYS A 153 12.78 -29.11 -6.57
C LYS A 153 12.08 -27.77 -6.45
N PHE A 154 12.82 -26.68 -6.44
CA PHE A 154 12.27 -25.30 -6.50
C PHE A 154 11.37 -25.12 -7.72
N SER A 155 11.83 -25.56 -8.91
CA SER A 155 11.05 -25.46 -10.14
C SER A 155 9.74 -26.26 -10.06
N GLU A 156 9.78 -27.47 -9.50
CA GLU A 156 8.59 -28.32 -9.27
C GLU A 156 7.60 -27.60 -8.32
N VAL A 157 8.10 -27.12 -7.16
CA VAL A 157 7.25 -26.44 -6.19
C VAL A 157 6.64 -25.18 -6.78
N LEU A 158 7.42 -24.34 -7.46
CA LEU A 158 6.95 -23.08 -8.00
C LEU A 158 5.96 -23.25 -9.15
N PHE A 159 6.30 -24.08 -10.16
CA PHE A 159 5.53 -24.15 -11.39
C PHE A 159 4.44 -25.25 -11.40
N GLU A 160 4.61 -26.34 -10.63
CA GLU A 160 3.65 -27.44 -10.57
C GLU A 160 2.73 -27.35 -9.36
N HIS A 161 3.28 -27.02 -8.14
CA HIS A 161 2.48 -26.95 -6.93
C HIS A 161 1.82 -25.57 -6.74
N MET A 162 2.60 -24.49 -6.78
CA MET A 162 2.07 -23.14 -6.56
C MET A 162 1.23 -22.65 -7.75
N GLU A 163 1.52 -23.08 -8.97
CA GLU A 163 0.76 -22.82 -10.20
C GLU A 163 0.39 -21.34 -10.41
N PRO A 164 1.33 -20.38 -10.32
CA PRO A 164 1.00 -18.96 -10.45
C PRO A 164 0.57 -18.56 -11.85
N GLY A 165 -0.18 -17.45 -11.96
CA GLY A 165 -0.53 -16.86 -13.25
C GLY A 165 0.68 -16.27 -13.97
N ALA A 166 1.57 -15.61 -13.21
CA ALA A 166 2.84 -15.09 -13.70
C ALA A 166 3.93 -15.26 -12.64
N VAL A 167 5.19 -15.33 -13.09
CA VAL A 167 6.37 -15.36 -12.21
C VAL A 167 7.42 -14.38 -12.75
N ILE A 168 8.04 -13.63 -11.85
CA ILE A 168 9.23 -12.84 -12.14
C ILE A 168 10.39 -13.43 -11.34
N ILE A 169 11.41 -13.90 -12.05
CA ILE A 169 12.64 -14.41 -11.44
C ILE A 169 13.79 -13.53 -11.92
N SER A 170 14.56 -13.00 -10.98
CA SER A 170 15.85 -12.38 -11.30
C SER A 170 17.00 -13.13 -10.67
N MET A 171 18.16 -13.05 -11.30
CA MET A 171 19.40 -13.56 -10.78
C MET A 171 20.60 -12.84 -11.40
N PRO A 172 21.79 -12.89 -10.78
CA PRO A 172 23.03 -12.35 -11.33
C PRO A 172 23.34 -12.93 -12.70
N ASN A 173 23.79 -12.07 -13.63
CA ASN A 173 24.38 -12.51 -14.89
C ASN A 173 25.89 -12.67 -14.72
N ALA A 174 26.38 -13.91 -14.71
CA ALA A 174 27.82 -14.20 -14.55
C ALA A 174 28.70 -13.57 -15.65
N GLU A 175 28.16 -13.38 -16.88
CA GLU A 175 28.89 -12.74 -17.98
C GLU A 175 29.21 -11.26 -17.69
N PHE A 176 28.47 -10.63 -16.78
CA PHE A 176 28.68 -9.25 -16.36
C PHE A 176 29.77 -9.08 -15.30
N ASN A 177 30.09 -10.13 -14.54
CA ASN A 177 31.02 -10.06 -13.40
C ASN A 177 32.39 -9.45 -13.72
N PRO A 178 33.02 -9.74 -14.90
CA PRO A 178 34.30 -9.13 -15.26
C PRO A 178 34.27 -7.60 -15.39
N LEU A 179 33.08 -7.01 -15.54
CA LEU A 179 32.92 -5.55 -15.65
C LEU A 179 32.78 -4.87 -14.27
N LEU A 180 32.52 -5.65 -13.20
CA LEU A 180 32.32 -5.11 -11.87
C LEU A 180 33.68 -4.83 -11.20
N PRO A 181 33.95 -3.59 -10.74
CA PRO A 181 35.24 -3.22 -10.19
C PRO A 181 35.57 -4.01 -8.93
N GLY A 182 36.75 -4.66 -8.92
CA GLY A 182 37.26 -5.37 -7.75
C GLY A 182 36.59 -6.72 -7.44
N LEU A 183 35.61 -7.15 -8.23
CA LEU A 183 34.94 -8.43 -8.03
C LEU A 183 35.89 -9.60 -8.40
N THR A 184 36.02 -10.55 -7.48
CA THR A 184 36.74 -11.84 -7.69
C THR A 184 35.82 -12.98 -7.25
N GLY A 185 35.36 -13.82 -8.19
CA GLY A 185 34.42 -14.90 -7.92
C GLY A 185 32.95 -14.47 -8.05
N PHE A 186 32.08 -14.98 -7.17
CA PHE A 186 30.68 -14.63 -7.13
C PHE A 186 30.47 -13.26 -6.49
N ARG A 187 29.33 -12.64 -6.80
CA ARG A 187 28.97 -11.32 -6.26
C ARG A 187 28.69 -11.32 -4.76
N HIS A 188 28.24 -12.44 -4.24
CA HIS A 188 27.99 -12.61 -2.81
C HIS A 188 28.60 -13.91 -2.31
N LYS A 189 29.07 -13.90 -1.04
CA LYS A 189 29.73 -15.08 -0.41
C LYS A 189 28.79 -16.30 -0.29
N ASP A 190 27.49 -16.07 -0.20
CA ASP A 190 26.48 -17.12 -0.04
C ASP A 190 25.94 -17.65 -1.37
N HIS A 191 26.32 -17.06 -2.52
CA HIS A 191 25.97 -17.61 -3.82
C HIS A 191 26.59 -19.01 -3.99
N LYS A 192 25.79 -19.95 -4.46
CA LYS A 192 26.24 -21.32 -4.76
C LYS A 192 26.58 -21.45 -6.25
N PHE A 193 25.96 -20.62 -7.08
CA PHE A 193 26.22 -20.49 -8.51
C PHE A 193 25.77 -19.13 -9.01
N GLU A 194 26.31 -18.73 -10.15
CA GLU A 194 25.80 -17.62 -10.95
C GLU A 194 25.81 -18.08 -12.41
N TRP A 195 24.66 -17.96 -13.06
CA TRP A 195 24.49 -18.45 -14.42
C TRP A 195 24.79 -17.39 -15.46
N THR A 196 25.37 -17.83 -16.59
CA THR A 196 25.38 -17.06 -17.83
C THR A 196 23.96 -16.95 -18.38
N ARG A 197 23.74 -16.01 -19.30
CA ARG A 197 22.46 -15.86 -20.00
C ARG A 197 22.02 -17.17 -20.66
N ALA A 198 22.94 -17.86 -21.33
CA ALA A 198 22.64 -19.13 -22.01
C ALA A 198 22.19 -20.21 -21.01
N GLN A 199 22.80 -20.29 -19.81
CA GLN A 199 22.41 -21.25 -18.77
C GLN A 199 21.04 -20.93 -18.20
N PHE A 200 20.77 -19.66 -17.87
CA PHE A 200 19.47 -19.22 -17.38
C PHE A 200 18.34 -19.47 -18.40
N GLN A 201 18.59 -19.12 -19.66
CA GLN A 201 17.65 -19.37 -20.76
C GLN A 201 17.37 -20.85 -20.96
N ALA A 202 18.41 -21.70 -20.96
CA ALA A 202 18.24 -23.14 -21.12
C ALA A 202 17.40 -23.76 -19.99
N TRP A 203 17.60 -23.34 -18.75
CA TRP A 203 16.78 -23.73 -17.60
C TRP A 203 15.33 -23.26 -17.78
N ALA A 204 15.14 -21.98 -18.08
CA ALA A 204 13.81 -21.38 -18.25
C ALA A 204 12.99 -22.02 -19.37
N ASP A 205 13.64 -22.31 -20.52
CA ASP A 205 13.03 -23.03 -21.63
C ASP A 205 12.64 -24.48 -21.25
N GLY A 206 13.46 -25.13 -20.43
CA GLY A 206 13.15 -26.44 -19.86
C GLY A 206 11.90 -26.40 -18.98
N VAL A 207 11.82 -25.43 -18.08
CA VAL A 207 10.67 -25.16 -17.21
C VAL A 207 9.41 -24.87 -18.05
N CYS A 208 9.51 -24.00 -19.05
CA CYS A 208 8.40 -23.65 -19.91
C CYS A 208 7.83 -24.88 -20.64
N ARG A 209 8.68 -25.73 -21.17
CA ARG A 209 8.26 -26.98 -21.84
C ARG A 209 7.62 -27.98 -20.88
N LYS A 210 8.16 -28.11 -19.66
CA LYS A 210 7.68 -29.08 -18.67
C LYS A 210 6.34 -28.69 -18.07
N TYR A 211 6.16 -27.40 -17.76
CA TYR A 211 5.02 -26.92 -16.95
C TYR A 211 4.02 -26.05 -17.72
N GLY A 212 4.21 -25.84 -19.04
CA GLY A 212 3.24 -25.12 -19.87
C GLY A 212 3.24 -23.61 -19.68
N TYR A 213 4.42 -23.03 -19.41
CA TYR A 213 4.62 -21.57 -19.34
C TYR A 213 5.30 -21.06 -20.62
N SER A 214 5.19 -19.76 -20.82
CA SER A 214 6.04 -19.00 -21.75
C SER A 214 6.95 -18.06 -20.95
N VAL A 215 8.12 -17.72 -21.48
CA VAL A 215 9.05 -16.81 -20.82
C VAL A 215 9.47 -15.67 -21.75
N GLU A 216 9.59 -14.48 -21.18
CA GLU A 216 10.18 -13.29 -21.81
C GLU A 216 11.43 -12.92 -21.01
N PHE A 217 12.57 -12.72 -21.71
CA PHE A 217 13.84 -12.37 -21.07
C PHE A 217 14.10 -10.88 -21.16
N THR A 218 14.53 -10.32 -20.05
CA THR A 218 14.94 -8.93 -19.90
C THR A 218 15.98 -8.80 -18.77
N GLY A 219 16.19 -7.63 -18.23
CA GLY A 219 17.07 -7.42 -17.07
C GLY A 219 17.15 -5.95 -16.67
N VAL A 220 17.98 -5.69 -15.67
CA VAL A 220 18.32 -4.35 -15.18
C VAL A 220 19.82 -4.20 -15.02
N GLY A 221 20.30 -2.95 -14.98
CA GLY A 221 21.73 -2.67 -14.89
C GLY A 221 22.41 -2.87 -16.24
N GLU A 222 22.13 -2.01 -17.22
CA GLU A 222 22.82 -2.05 -18.53
C GLU A 222 24.31 -1.76 -18.39
N ALA A 223 25.13 -2.47 -19.19
CA ALA A 223 26.56 -2.21 -19.28
C ALA A 223 26.82 -0.83 -19.92
N PRO A 224 27.77 -0.04 -19.39
CA PRO A 224 28.15 1.23 -19.97
C PRO A 224 28.90 1.05 -21.28
N GLY A 225 28.61 1.89 -22.28
CA GLY A 225 29.42 2.03 -23.51
C GLY A 225 29.32 0.84 -24.48
N GLU A 226 30.49 0.44 -25.03
CA GLU A 226 30.61 -0.58 -26.08
C GLU A 226 30.47 -2.04 -25.54
N THR A 227 30.42 -2.23 -24.23
CA THR A 227 30.32 -3.56 -23.59
C THR A 227 28.89 -4.12 -23.52
N ARG A 228 27.99 -3.61 -24.39
CA ARG A 228 26.55 -4.04 -24.41
C ARG A 228 26.33 -5.52 -24.73
N ASP A 229 27.30 -6.19 -25.31
CA ASP A 229 27.19 -7.61 -25.70
C ASP A 229 27.00 -8.57 -24.51
N VAL A 230 27.38 -8.17 -23.29
CA VAL A 230 27.20 -8.99 -22.07
C VAL A 230 25.77 -8.90 -21.51
N GLY A 231 24.95 -7.98 -22.00
CA GLY A 231 23.58 -7.79 -21.56
C GLY A 231 23.46 -7.06 -20.21
N PHE A 232 22.41 -7.36 -19.47
CA PHE A 232 22.13 -6.75 -18.19
C PHE A 232 22.94 -7.36 -17.05
N CYS A 233 23.23 -6.58 -16.01
CA CYS A 233 23.89 -7.04 -14.81
C CYS A 233 23.05 -8.05 -14.03
N SER A 234 21.77 -7.75 -13.82
CA SER A 234 20.79 -8.68 -13.28
C SER A 234 19.84 -9.11 -14.39
N GLN A 235 19.85 -10.42 -14.71
CA GLN A 235 18.97 -10.99 -15.73
C GLN A 235 17.61 -11.33 -15.14
N ILE A 236 16.53 -11.12 -15.90
CA ILE A 236 15.15 -11.31 -15.48
C ILE A 236 14.43 -12.20 -16.48
N GLY A 237 13.73 -13.23 -15.98
CA GLY A 237 12.76 -14.02 -16.71
C GLY A 237 11.33 -13.71 -16.22
N VAL A 238 10.45 -13.31 -17.13
CA VAL A 238 9.03 -13.12 -16.86
C VAL A 238 8.26 -14.27 -17.44
N PHE A 239 7.81 -15.17 -16.57
CA PHE A 239 7.05 -16.35 -16.97
C PHE A 239 5.56 -16.07 -16.93
N ARG A 240 4.81 -16.59 -17.90
CA ARG A 240 3.35 -16.50 -17.94
C ARG A 240 2.76 -17.86 -18.22
N ARG A 241 1.75 -18.25 -17.45
CA ARG A 241 1.05 -19.52 -17.63
C ARG A 241 0.26 -19.51 -18.92
N GLY A 242 0.41 -20.57 -19.74
CA GLY A 242 -0.43 -20.80 -20.92
C GLY A 242 -1.78 -21.35 -20.48
N GLY A 243 -2.90 -20.69 -20.85
CA GLY A 243 -4.26 -21.16 -20.58
C GLY A 243 -5.06 -20.24 -19.62
N VAL A 244 -6.38 -20.46 -19.59
CA VAL A 244 -7.30 -19.70 -18.73
C VAL A 244 -7.10 -20.14 -17.29
N LEU A 245 -6.86 -19.19 -16.39
CA LEU A 245 -6.86 -19.43 -14.95
C LEU A 245 -8.25 -19.91 -14.52
N ASN A 246 -8.39 -21.21 -14.26
CA ASN A 246 -9.55 -21.70 -13.54
C ASN A 246 -9.39 -21.33 -12.06
N ALA A 247 -9.98 -20.19 -11.69
CA ALA A 247 -9.99 -19.66 -10.32
C ALA A 247 -10.92 -20.48 -9.39
N GLN A 248 -10.76 -21.80 -9.35
CA GLN A 248 -11.37 -22.61 -8.31
C GLN A 248 -10.33 -22.86 -7.21
N ARG A 249 -10.31 -21.96 -6.23
CA ARG A 249 -9.76 -22.26 -4.91
C ARG A 249 -10.69 -23.30 -4.28
N ASN A 250 -10.48 -24.57 -4.61
CA ASN A 250 -11.10 -25.66 -3.84
C ASN A 250 -10.44 -25.67 -2.46
N ASN A 251 -11.20 -25.29 -1.45
CA ASN A 251 -10.91 -25.62 -0.06
C ASN A 251 -10.98 -27.15 0.08
N THR A 252 -9.96 -27.85 -0.31
CA THR A 252 -9.79 -29.26 -0.08
C THR A 252 -8.87 -29.45 1.11
N GLU A 253 -9.39 -30.19 2.08
CA GLU A 253 -8.79 -30.90 3.20
C GLU A 253 -7.45 -30.34 3.72
N GLN A 254 -7.38 -30.18 5.03
CA GLN A 254 -6.22 -29.66 5.77
C GLN A 254 -5.00 -30.56 5.57
N GLU A 255 -4.29 -30.33 4.47
CA GLU A 255 -2.92 -30.82 4.36
C GLU A 255 -2.10 -30.18 5.48
N PRO A 256 -1.17 -30.91 6.11
CA PRO A 256 -0.35 -30.35 7.18
C PRO A 256 0.44 -29.17 6.65
N THR A 257 0.27 -28.00 7.29
CA THR A 257 0.99 -26.80 6.94
C THR A 257 2.44 -26.90 7.40
N VAL A 258 3.38 -26.68 6.49
CA VAL A 258 4.83 -26.70 6.75
C VAL A 258 5.32 -25.29 7.10
N TYR A 259 4.72 -24.27 6.52
CA TYR A 259 5.08 -22.88 6.76
C TYR A 259 4.50 -22.36 8.07
N LYS A 260 5.31 -21.57 8.77
CA LYS A 260 4.90 -20.91 10.00
C LYS A 260 4.50 -19.46 9.72
N LEU A 261 3.24 -19.12 9.97
CA LEU A 261 2.78 -17.74 9.90
C LEU A 261 3.43 -16.91 11.02
N LEU A 262 4.24 -15.91 10.65
CA LEU A 262 4.92 -14.99 11.58
C LEU A 262 4.15 -13.69 11.78
N TYR A 263 3.50 -13.20 10.72
CA TYR A 263 2.80 -11.92 10.73
C TYR A 263 1.57 -11.95 9.84
N ARG A 264 0.51 -11.34 10.32
CA ARG A 264 -0.70 -11.10 9.54
C ARG A 264 -1.27 -9.74 9.92
N VAL A 265 -1.51 -8.90 8.92
CA VAL A 265 -2.20 -7.63 9.09
C VAL A 265 -3.25 -7.45 8.01
N VAL A 266 -4.38 -6.89 8.42
CA VAL A 266 -5.47 -6.50 7.52
C VAL A 266 -5.58 -4.98 7.56
N TYR A 267 -5.51 -4.36 6.42
CA TYR A 267 -5.60 -2.91 6.29
C TYR A 267 -7.05 -2.45 6.38
N PRO A 268 -7.32 -1.31 7.01
CA PRO A 268 -8.65 -0.74 7.07
C PRO A 268 -9.19 -0.50 5.67
N SER A 269 -10.44 -0.90 5.44
CA SER A 269 -11.07 -0.79 4.14
C SER A 269 -12.57 -0.55 4.29
N LEU A 270 -13.16 0.18 3.34
CA LEU A 270 -14.60 0.44 3.25
C LEU A 270 -15.43 -0.83 2.95
N SER A 271 -14.78 -1.97 2.67
CA SER A 271 -15.44 -3.28 2.61
C SER A 271 -15.85 -3.80 3.98
N ASP A 272 -15.24 -3.31 5.07
CA ASP A 272 -15.68 -3.57 6.44
C ASP A 272 -16.81 -2.62 6.80
N ASN A 273 -17.97 -3.17 7.15
CA ASN A 273 -19.16 -2.38 7.43
C ASN A 273 -18.99 -1.40 8.61
N ASN A 274 -18.23 -1.78 9.64
CA ASN A 274 -17.98 -0.90 10.79
C ASN A 274 -17.07 0.27 10.40
N ILE A 275 -16.03 0.00 9.60
CA ILE A 275 -15.13 1.04 9.07
C ILE A 275 -15.89 1.96 8.14
N PHE A 276 -16.69 1.39 7.24
CA PHE A 276 -17.54 2.14 6.32
C PHE A 276 -18.49 3.08 7.06
N GLN A 277 -19.27 2.58 8.00
CA GLN A 277 -20.24 3.38 8.77
C GLN A 277 -19.52 4.51 9.53
N ARG A 278 -18.42 4.19 10.23
CA ARG A 278 -17.66 5.19 10.97
C ARG A 278 -17.07 6.28 10.07
N THR A 279 -16.56 5.91 8.90
CA THR A 279 -16.01 6.85 7.91
C THR A 279 -17.13 7.75 7.37
N LEU A 280 -18.26 7.17 6.95
CA LEU A 280 -19.39 7.91 6.42
C LEU A 280 -19.94 8.93 7.45
N VAL A 281 -20.16 8.50 8.71
CA VAL A 281 -20.64 9.40 9.75
C VAL A 281 -19.64 10.51 10.04
N SER A 282 -18.33 10.24 10.04
CA SER A 282 -17.30 11.27 10.23
C SER A 282 -17.30 12.31 9.11
N GLU A 283 -17.47 11.90 7.85
CA GLU A 283 -17.59 12.82 6.72
C GLU A 283 -18.88 13.67 6.80
N VAL A 284 -19.98 13.06 7.24
CA VAL A 284 -21.26 13.77 7.45
C VAL A 284 -21.11 14.84 8.53
N ILE A 285 -20.53 14.51 9.68
CA ILE A 285 -20.29 15.46 10.77
C ILE A 285 -19.37 16.59 10.29
N TYR A 286 -18.27 16.27 9.64
CA TYR A 286 -17.34 17.25 9.10
C TYR A 286 -18.04 18.22 8.14
N LYS A 287 -18.84 17.71 7.21
CA LYS A 287 -19.58 18.54 6.26
C LYS A 287 -20.67 19.37 6.92
N ALA A 288 -21.37 18.81 7.89
CA ALA A 288 -22.38 19.54 8.64
C ALA A 288 -21.78 20.69 9.46
N GLU A 289 -20.61 20.47 10.10
CA GLU A 289 -19.88 21.52 10.81
C GLU A 289 -19.32 22.60 9.86
N GLN A 290 -18.88 22.23 8.65
CA GLN A 290 -18.50 23.21 7.64
C GLN A 290 -19.69 24.11 7.25
N LEU A 291 -20.85 23.52 6.97
CA LEU A 291 -22.05 24.26 6.61
C LEU A 291 -22.53 25.15 7.75
N LYS A 292 -22.43 24.70 9.01
CA LYS A 292 -22.69 25.48 10.20
C LYS A 292 -21.75 26.69 10.27
N LYS A 293 -20.45 26.49 10.09
CA LYS A 293 -19.44 27.55 10.12
C LYS A 293 -19.69 28.59 9.02
N GLU A 294 -19.90 28.17 7.78
CA GLU A 294 -20.23 29.04 6.64
C GLU A 294 -21.49 29.89 6.92
N TRP A 295 -22.50 29.29 7.53
CA TRP A 295 -23.74 29.98 7.89
C TRP A 295 -23.51 31.01 8.97
N LEU A 296 -22.77 30.69 10.06
CA LEU A 296 -22.45 31.64 11.15
C LEU A 296 -21.62 32.82 10.63
N GLU A 297 -20.58 32.59 9.84
CA GLU A 297 -19.76 33.64 9.23
C GLU A 297 -20.57 34.54 8.27
N GLY A 298 -21.60 33.99 7.63
CA GLY A 298 -22.52 34.73 6.78
C GLY A 298 -23.38 35.70 7.59
N GLN A 299 -23.80 35.32 8.80
CA GLN A 299 -24.60 36.18 9.69
C GLN A 299 -23.79 37.34 10.26
N GLU A 300 -22.50 37.19 10.49
CA GLU A 300 -21.61 38.25 11.02
C GLU A 300 -21.32 39.34 9.97
N ARG A 301 -21.48 39.09 8.69
CA ARG A 301 -21.17 40.03 7.60
C ARG A 301 -22.33 40.97 7.23
N GLU A 302 -23.54 40.67 7.64
CA GLU A 302 -24.66 41.58 7.48
C GLU A 302 -24.87 42.38 8.75
N PRO A 303 -24.79 43.73 8.74
CA PRO A 303 -25.14 44.56 9.91
C PRO A 303 -26.63 44.42 10.17
N CYS A 304 -27.00 43.68 11.18
CA CYS A 304 -28.35 43.35 11.56
C CYS A 304 -29.09 44.64 12.00
N ASP A 305 -30.07 45.06 11.22
CA ASP A 305 -31.15 45.88 11.71
C ASP A 305 -32.05 45.02 12.61
N PHE A 306 -31.91 45.15 13.92
CA PHE A 306 -32.47 44.27 14.96
C PHE A 306 -33.99 44.39 15.17
N THR A 307 -34.78 44.71 14.14
CA THR A 307 -36.23 45.05 14.29
C THR A 307 -37.21 44.12 13.58
N SER A 308 -36.82 42.98 13.08
CA SER A 308 -37.81 42.08 12.44
C SER A 308 -37.50 40.61 12.62
N TYR A 309 -37.52 40.10 13.86
CA TYR A 309 -37.77 38.68 14.05
C TYR A 309 -39.26 38.40 13.97
N GLU A 310 -39.78 38.33 12.77
CA GLU A 310 -41.03 37.63 12.56
C GLU A 310 -40.78 36.15 12.81
N LEU A 311 -41.33 35.64 13.90
CA LEU A 311 -41.49 34.24 14.21
C LEU A 311 -42.20 33.56 13.03
N LEU A 312 -41.47 33.09 12.04
CA LEU A 312 -41.99 32.15 11.05
C LEU A 312 -42.22 30.83 11.80
N LEU A 313 -43.41 30.71 12.38
CA LEU A 313 -43.97 29.43 12.79
C LEU A 313 -43.93 28.49 11.57
N PRO A 314 -43.47 27.23 11.69
CA PRO A 314 -43.51 26.30 10.60
C PRO A 314 -44.97 26.13 10.16
N SER A 315 -45.30 26.52 8.91
CA SER A 315 -46.56 26.17 8.32
C SER A 315 -46.64 24.64 8.25
N GLU A 316 -47.78 24.08 8.67
CA GLU A 316 -48.11 22.65 8.69
C GLU A 316 -48.17 21.97 7.29
N THR A 317 -47.53 22.52 6.29
CA THR A 317 -47.39 21.93 4.97
C THR A 317 -45.91 21.52 4.84
N GLY A 318 -45.64 20.23 4.80
CA GLY A 318 -44.34 19.57 4.74
C GLY A 318 -43.37 20.05 3.64
N MET A 319 -42.93 21.30 3.75
CA MET A 319 -41.81 21.84 3.01
C MET A 319 -40.54 21.48 3.78
N GLN A 320 -39.81 20.46 3.30
CA GLN A 320 -38.47 20.15 3.73
C GLN A 320 -37.63 21.43 3.73
N ALA A 321 -37.12 21.84 4.88
CA ALA A 321 -36.17 22.96 4.99
C ALA A 321 -35.00 22.68 4.02
N ARG A 322 -34.78 23.58 3.06
CA ARG A 322 -33.73 23.45 2.04
C ARG A 322 -32.43 24.13 2.42
N GLU A 323 -32.45 24.98 3.43
CA GLU A 323 -31.32 25.82 3.83
C GLU A 323 -30.97 25.62 5.30
N VAL A 324 -29.75 25.97 5.65
CA VAL A 324 -29.25 25.96 7.05
C VAL A 324 -29.96 27.10 7.80
N TYR A 325 -30.42 26.83 9.02
CA TYR A 325 -31.09 27.81 9.88
C TYR A 325 -30.81 27.55 11.35
N MET A 326 -31.16 28.52 12.20
CA MET A 326 -31.01 28.39 13.65
C MET A 326 -32.33 28.07 14.32
N GLN A 327 -32.32 27.13 15.27
CA GLN A 327 -33.46 26.80 16.11
C GLN A 327 -32.99 26.64 17.58
N GLY A 328 -33.41 27.60 18.41
CA GLY A 328 -32.90 27.68 19.78
C GLY A 328 -31.38 27.90 19.83
N SER A 329 -30.66 27.02 20.54
CA SER A 329 -29.18 27.04 20.62
C SER A 329 -28.50 26.09 19.61
N CYS A 330 -29.25 25.60 18.62
CA CYS A 330 -28.71 24.69 17.61
C CYS A 330 -28.79 25.25 16.21
N VAL A 331 -27.75 25.07 15.42
CA VAL A 331 -27.79 25.24 13.97
C VAL A 331 -28.32 23.95 13.36
N CYS A 332 -29.37 24.09 12.55
CA CYS A 332 -30.08 23.00 11.88
C CYS A 332 -29.60 22.88 10.45
N VAL A 333 -28.94 21.77 10.14
CA VAL A 333 -28.40 21.48 8.81
C VAL A 333 -29.23 20.40 8.13
N PRO A 334 -29.94 20.71 7.03
CA PRO A 334 -30.73 19.73 6.29
C PRO A 334 -29.85 18.60 5.72
N LEU A 335 -30.28 17.36 5.88
CA LEU A 335 -29.55 16.18 5.38
C LEU A 335 -29.36 16.24 3.86
N SER A 336 -30.27 16.87 3.13
CA SER A 336 -30.17 17.11 1.69
C SER A 336 -28.97 17.99 1.31
N ARG A 337 -28.57 18.93 2.17
CA ARG A 337 -27.40 19.79 1.94
C ARG A 337 -26.10 19.02 2.15
N VAL A 338 -26.03 18.18 3.17
CA VAL A 338 -24.88 17.29 3.42
C VAL A 338 -24.80 16.25 2.31
N TRP A 339 -25.94 15.68 1.88
CA TRP A 339 -26.02 14.74 0.78
C TRP A 339 -25.54 15.31 -0.57
N ALA A 340 -25.69 16.63 -0.79
CA ALA A 340 -25.20 17.27 -2.02
C ALA A 340 -23.66 17.27 -2.14
N ASP A 341 -22.94 16.94 -1.08
CA ASP A 341 -21.49 16.84 -1.14
C ASP A 341 -21.03 15.60 -1.90
N SER A 342 -20.05 15.78 -2.80
CA SER A 342 -19.55 14.71 -3.66
C SER A 342 -18.83 13.58 -2.90
N THR A 343 -18.20 13.88 -1.77
CA THR A 343 -17.51 12.89 -0.93
C THR A 343 -18.53 11.99 -0.24
N VAL A 344 -19.60 12.58 0.31
CA VAL A 344 -20.70 11.83 0.93
C VAL A 344 -21.42 10.96 -0.11
N GLN A 345 -21.67 11.48 -1.32
CA GLN A 345 -22.27 10.71 -2.41
C GLN A 345 -21.39 9.58 -2.91
N ALA A 346 -20.06 9.77 -2.91
CA ALA A 346 -19.12 8.72 -3.30
C ALA A 346 -19.09 7.55 -2.29
N LEU A 347 -19.32 7.84 -1.02
CA LEU A 347 -19.40 6.81 0.03
C LEU A 347 -20.76 6.12 0.06
N CYS A 348 -21.86 6.86 -0.10
CA CYS A 348 -23.20 6.33 0.05
C CYS A 348 -24.10 6.82 -1.11
N SER A 349 -24.57 5.92 -1.96
CA SER A 349 -25.33 6.25 -3.16
C SER A 349 -26.83 6.53 -2.92
N ASN A 350 -27.33 6.39 -1.70
CA ASN A 350 -28.73 6.50 -1.36
C ASN A 350 -28.93 7.27 -0.04
N ILE A 351 -29.66 8.40 -0.10
CA ILE A 351 -29.95 9.25 1.07
C ILE A 351 -30.73 8.50 2.17
N GLN A 352 -31.55 7.52 1.79
CA GLN A 352 -32.26 6.71 2.77
C GLN A 352 -31.30 5.82 3.56
N GLN A 353 -30.34 5.20 2.90
CA GLN A 353 -29.26 4.44 3.57
C GLN A 353 -28.45 5.34 4.50
N LEU A 354 -28.13 6.57 4.06
CA LEU A 354 -27.46 7.57 4.88
C LEU A 354 -28.26 7.84 6.16
N ARG A 355 -29.55 8.12 6.03
CA ARG A 355 -30.47 8.35 7.16
C ARG A 355 -30.47 7.16 8.13
N ASP A 356 -30.62 5.94 7.62
CA ASP A 356 -30.68 4.73 8.43
C ASP A 356 -29.38 4.51 9.23
N ILE A 357 -28.21 4.85 8.66
CA ILE A 357 -26.92 4.78 9.33
C ILE A 357 -26.81 5.85 10.44
N LEU A 358 -27.21 7.09 10.14
CA LEU A 358 -27.14 8.20 11.10
C LEU A 358 -28.07 8.00 12.30
N LEU A 359 -29.19 7.28 12.13
CA LEU A 359 -30.14 7.02 13.20
C LEU A 359 -29.59 6.14 14.33
N VAL A 360 -28.62 5.28 14.02
CA VAL A 360 -28.00 4.37 15.00
C VAL A 360 -26.73 4.94 15.60
N ASP A 361 -26.18 6.03 15.07
CA ASP A 361 -24.93 6.61 15.54
C ASP A 361 -25.18 7.75 16.54
N LEU A 362 -24.72 7.54 17.78
CA LEU A 362 -24.93 8.48 18.89
C LEU A 362 -24.20 9.83 18.73
N ARG A 363 -23.29 9.97 17.78
CA ARG A 363 -22.54 11.20 17.51
C ARG A 363 -23.36 12.22 16.72
N VAL A 364 -24.46 11.79 16.09
CA VAL A 364 -25.29 12.64 15.25
C VAL A 364 -26.67 12.76 15.89
N GLN A 365 -27.08 13.99 16.17
CA GLN A 365 -28.43 14.28 16.64
C GLN A 365 -29.30 14.70 15.47
N LEU A 366 -30.33 13.91 15.17
CA LEU A 366 -31.34 14.22 14.15
C LEU A 366 -32.60 14.78 14.80
N ASP A 367 -33.32 15.62 14.04
CA ASP A 367 -34.64 16.10 14.43
C ASP A 367 -35.70 14.98 14.47
N ALA A 368 -36.93 15.32 14.94
CA ALA A 368 -38.03 14.35 15.04
C ALA A 368 -38.43 13.72 13.71
N TYR A 369 -38.27 14.42 12.58
CA TYR A 369 -38.55 13.95 11.21
C TYR A 369 -37.35 13.23 10.57
N ARG A 370 -36.16 13.22 11.24
CA ARG A 370 -34.94 12.53 10.84
C ARG A 370 -34.32 13.05 9.52
N ASP A 371 -34.55 14.32 9.21
CA ASP A 371 -34.10 14.98 7.97
C ASP A 371 -33.14 16.15 8.24
N ILE A 372 -32.93 16.50 9.50
CA ILE A 372 -32.14 17.67 9.91
C ILE A 372 -31.12 17.23 10.97
N ILE A 373 -29.85 17.57 10.75
CA ILE A 373 -28.79 17.39 11.73
C ILE A 373 -28.78 18.63 12.63
N MET A 374 -28.85 18.41 13.96
CA MET A 374 -28.86 19.45 14.96
C MET A 374 -27.47 19.60 15.58
N LEU A 375 -26.84 20.75 15.40
CA LEU A 375 -25.49 21.06 15.89
C LEU A 375 -25.58 22.18 16.94
N PRO A 376 -25.21 21.91 18.21
CA PRO A 376 -25.22 22.93 19.25
C PRO A 376 -24.20 24.04 18.94
N VAL A 377 -24.55 25.28 19.29
CA VAL A 377 -23.61 26.41 19.28
C VAL A 377 -23.07 26.55 20.69
N VAL A 378 -21.76 26.28 20.84
CA VAL A 378 -21.05 26.54 22.09
C VAL A 378 -20.51 27.97 22.01
N TYR A 379 -20.99 28.84 22.87
CA TYR A 379 -20.38 30.15 23.08
C TYR A 379 -19.21 29.91 24.04
N GLU A 380 -17.98 30.15 23.61
CA GLU A 380 -16.84 30.16 24.53
C GLU A 380 -17.05 31.33 25.49
N GLU A 381 -17.35 31.02 26.74
CA GLU A 381 -17.23 31.99 27.82
C GLU A 381 -15.72 32.25 28.02
N ASP A 382 -15.26 33.51 27.87
CA ASP A 382 -13.86 33.91 28.07
C ASP A 382 -13.46 33.54 29.53
N GLU A 383 -12.94 32.35 29.75
CA GLU A 383 -12.21 32.03 30.97
C GLU A 383 -10.83 32.71 30.89
N ASN A 384 -10.64 33.75 31.67
CA ASN A 384 -9.34 34.35 31.90
C ASN A 384 -8.37 33.28 32.42
N GLU A 385 -7.46 32.83 31.56
CA GLU A 385 -6.35 31.96 31.97
C GLU A 385 -5.41 32.74 32.90
N GLU A 386 -5.41 32.39 34.17
CA GLU A 386 -4.27 32.63 35.06
C GLU A 386 -3.13 31.68 34.61
N GLU A 387 -2.06 32.30 34.07
CA GLU A 387 -0.80 31.62 33.75
C GLU A 387 -0.23 30.94 35.01
N MET A 388 -0.17 29.62 35.00
CA MET A 388 0.73 28.84 35.86
C MET A 388 1.83 28.22 35.00
N ASP A 389 2.98 28.84 35.07
CA ASP A 389 4.28 28.39 34.61
C ASP A 389 4.72 27.17 35.42
N GLU A 390 4.78 25.97 34.83
CA GLU A 390 5.64 24.90 35.31
C GLU A 390 6.22 24.09 34.15
N GLY A 391 7.52 24.30 33.94
CA GLY A 391 8.31 23.57 32.98
C GLY A 391 8.59 22.14 33.40
N GLU A 392 8.32 21.20 32.54
CA GLU A 392 9.02 19.93 32.53
C GLU A 392 9.34 19.49 31.07
N LYS A 393 10.64 19.51 30.79
CA LYS A 393 11.22 19.02 29.54
C LYS A 393 11.18 17.49 29.53
N ALA A 394 10.31 16.91 28.75
CA ALA A 394 10.42 15.51 28.38
C ALA A 394 11.40 15.37 27.20
N GLU A 395 12.56 14.80 27.46
CA GLU A 395 13.53 14.39 26.44
C GLU A 395 12.95 13.22 25.62
N CYS A 396 12.65 13.48 24.36
CA CYS A 396 12.35 12.45 23.40
C CYS A 396 13.65 11.77 22.95
N VAL A 397 13.91 10.56 23.45
CA VAL A 397 15.00 9.70 22.96
C VAL A 397 14.61 9.16 21.60
N SER A 398 15.14 9.76 20.55
CA SER A 398 15.07 9.19 19.20
C SER A 398 16.08 8.08 19.06
N SER A 399 15.62 6.82 19.10
CA SER A 399 16.44 5.68 18.68
C SER A 399 16.61 5.72 17.16
N SER A 400 17.79 6.15 16.71
CA SER A 400 18.23 5.97 15.33
C SER A 400 18.52 4.50 15.10
N VAL A 401 17.62 3.80 14.40
CA VAL A 401 17.92 2.50 13.80
C VAL A 401 18.88 2.76 12.64
N THR A 402 20.14 2.42 12.83
CA THR A 402 21.13 2.39 11.75
C THR A 402 20.83 1.19 10.86
N ASP A 403 20.42 1.46 9.62
CA ASP A 403 20.34 0.47 8.55
C ASP A 403 21.76 -0.06 8.25
N ASN A 404 22.14 -1.12 8.95
CA ASN A 404 23.29 -1.95 8.59
C ASN A 404 22.81 -3.07 7.67
N VAL A 405 22.44 -2.72 6.47
CA VAL A 405 22.39 -3.67 5.36
C VAL A 405 23.83 -3.72 4.84
N GLU A 406 24.53 -4.82 5.09
CA GLU A 406 25.76 -5.19 4.36
C GLU A 406 25.35 -5.58 2.93
N ASP A 407 24.85 -4.62 2.17
CA ASP A 407 24.56 -4.77 0.76
C ASP A 407 25.80 -4.34 -0.01
N TRP A 408 26.63 -5.32 -0.38
CA TRP A 408 27.82 -5.08 -1.23
C TRP A 408 27.43 -4.37 -2.55
N GLU A 409 26.19 -4.51 -3.03
CA GLU A 409 25.66 -3.75 -4.17
C GLU A 409 25.54 -2.24 -3.87
N SER A 410 25.51 -1.84 -2.60
CA SER A 410 25.52 -0.42 -2.23
C SER A 410 26.89 0.22 -2.28
N GLU A 411 27.99 -0.58 -2.32
CA GLU A 411 29.37 -0.11 -2.43
C GLU A 411 29.89 -0.09 -3.87
N LEU A 412 29.21 -0.76 -4.84
CA LEU A 412 29.48 -0.69 -6.27
C LEU A 412 28.58 0.38 -6.93
#